data_0e0a576881d04a65ff8ab469455d690a
#
_entry.id   0e0a576881d04a65ff8ab469455d690a
#
_cell.length_a   1.000
_cell.length_b   1.000
_cell.length_c   1.000
_cell.angle_alpha   90.00
_cell.angle_beta   90.00
_cell.angle_gamma   90.00
#
_symmetry.space_group_name_H-M   'P 1'
#
loop_
_entity.id
_entity.type
_entity.pdbx_description
1 polymer ?
#
loop_
_entity_poly.entity_id
_entity_poly.type
_entity_poly.pdbx_seq_one_letter_code
_entity_poly.pdbx_strand_id
1 'polypeptide(L)'
;DPLWSRGLGDVYKRQLVLPCSQVLEQSLDIMLWALRQRDPEGWLTPSHDSLEDMLALIAECDGPFKQALDRCKYPSRYPDADMDAEHAQAVVWLGALEARLSPHQPYLFGTHATLADMAIAPFVRQFAGIDADWWTAQPWPRLQAWLAQWQASPLFGQVMPKLPAWVDGTQGVPFPHGTVTPG
;
A
#
# COMPACT_ATOMS: atom_id res chain seq x y z
N ASP A 1 27.46 -0.84 -10.61
CA ASP A 1 26.05 -1.09 -10.29
C ASP A 1 25.89 -2.56 -9.85
N PRO A 2 25.40 -2.81 -8.62
CA PRO A 2 25.21 -4.17 -8.17
C PRO A 2 24.18 -4.88 -9.07
N LEU A 3 24.42 -6.16 -9.34
CA LEU A 3 23.57 -7.00 -10.23
C LEU A 3 22.07 -7.02 -9.87
N TRP A 4 21.70 -6.65 -8.65
CA TRP A 4 20.32 -6.53 -8.19
C TRP A 4 19.58 -5.30 -8.73
N SER A 5 20.26 -4.31 -9.31
CA SER A 5 19.62 -3.15 -9.96
C SER A 5 19.07 -3.47 -11.36
N ARG A 6 19.30 -4.66 -11.91
CA ARG A 6 18.90 -5.08 -13.25
C ARG A 6 17.66 -5.99 -13.28
N GLY A 7 16.62 -5.65 -12.56
CA GLY A 7 15.31 -6.32 -12.67
C GLY A 7 15.10 -7.52 -11.73
N LEU A 8 16.13 -8.02 -11.03
CA LEU A 8 15.98 -9.01 -9.95
C LEU A 8 15.87 -8.38 -8.55
N GLY A 9 16.06 -7.07 -8.45
CA GLY A 9 16.17 -6.36 -7.20
C GLY A 9 14.88 -6.24 -6.37
N ASP A 10 13.71 -6.41 -6.98
CA ASP A 10 12.45 -6.31 -6.24
C ASP A 10 12.07 -7.60 -5.51
N VAL A 11 12.58 -8.75 -5.95
CA VAL A 11 12.29 -10.06 -5.35
C VAL A 11 12.84 -10.17 -3.92
N TYR A 12 13.94 -9.51 -3.61
CA TYR A 12 14.61 -9.62 -2.31
C TYR A 12 14.39 -8.45 -1.35
N LYS A 13 13.64 -7.43 -1.74
CA LYS A 13 13.50 -6.20 -0.94
C LYS A 13 12.56 -6.33 0.26
N ARG A 14 11.75 -7.38 0.35
CA ARG A 14 10.73 -7.56 1.37
C ARG A 14 10.62 -9.02 1.77
N GLN A 15 11.64 -9.51 2.49
CA GLN A 15 11.61 -10.85 3.03
C GLN A 15 11.54 -10.78 4.56
N LEU A 16 10.66 -11.59 5.15
CA LEU A 16 10.64 -11.86 6.58
C LEU A 16 11.03 -13.31 6.80
N VAL A 17 12.17 -13.52 7.46
CA VAL A 17 12.64 -14.84 7.87
C VAL A 17 12.15 -15.11 9.28
N LEU A 18 11.32 -16.13 9.43
CA LEU A 18 10.78 -16.56 10.72
C LEU A 18 11.79 -17.43 11.49
N PRO A 19 11.66 -17.56 12.82
CA PRO A 19 12.55 -18.40 13.62
C PRO A 19 12.61 -19.87 13.17
N CYS A 20 11.56 -20.38 12.52
CA CYS A 20 11.50 -21.73 11.92
C CYS A 20 12.18 -21.82 10.54
N SER A 21 12.91 -20.79 10.11
CA SER A 21 13.54 -20.68 8.79
C SER A 21 12.56 -20.57 7.62
N GLN A 22 11.26 -20.42 7.86
CA GLN A 22 10.29 -20.08 6.84
C GLN A 22 10.51 -18.65 6.37
N VAL A 23 10.46 -18.42 5.05
CA VAL A 23 10.61 -17.09 4.44
C VAL A 23 9.26 -16.66 3.88
N LEU A 24 8.82 -15.46 4.26
CA LEU A 24 7.68 -14.77 3.69
C LEU A 24 8.21 -13.70 2.72
N GLU A 25 7.85 -13.80 1.45
CA GLU A 25 8.43 -12.95 0.40
C GLU A 25 7.49 -11.84 -0.08
N GLN A 26 6.17 -12.03 0.10
CA GLN A 26 5.18 -11.05 -0.30
C GLN A 26 4.76 -10.14 0.86
N SER A 27 4.57 -8.86 0.57
CA SER A 27 4.15 -7.89 1.59
C SER A 27 2.82 -8.27 2.24
N LEU A 28 1.88 -8.79 1.47
CA LEU A 28 0.59 -9.25 1.98
C LEU A 28 0.74 -10.43 2.94
N ASP A 29 1.61 -11.40 2.61
CA ASP A 29 1.87 -12.55 3.49
C ASP A 29 2.48 -12.11 4.82
N ILE A 30 3.40 -11.12 4.79
CA ILE A 30 3.99 -10.53 5.99
C ILE A 30 2.93 -9.81 6.82
N MET A 31 2.06 -9.01 6.19
CA MET A 31 0.95 -8.33 6.88
C MET A 31 0.01 -9.34 7.53
N LEU A 32 -0.43 -10.35 6.80
CA LEU A 32 -1.31 -11.40 7.31
C LEU A 32 -0.67 -12.19 8.46
N TRP A 33 0.60 -12.53 8.32
CA TRP A 33 1.32 -13.20 9.39
C TRP A 33 1.38 -12.35 10.66
N ALA A 34 1.74 -11.07 10.54
CA ALA A 34 1.83 -10.15 11.68
C ALA A 34 0.47 -9.94 12.37
N LEU A 35 -0.58 -9.71 11.59
CA LEU A 35 -1.93 -9.50 12.10
C LEU A 35 -2.52 -10.76 12.75
N ARG A 36 -2.19 -11.95 12.25
CA ARG A 36 -2.56 -13.22 12.91
C ARG A 36 -1.87 -13.43 14.26
N GLN A 37 -0.70 -12.82 14.49
CA GLN A 37 -0.06 -12.82 15.81
C GLN A 37 -0.77 -11.84 16.75
N ARG A 38 -1.11 -10.66 16.25
CA ARG A 38 -1.77 -9.63 17.04
C ARG A 38 -2.43 -8.60 16.10
N ASP A 39 -3.74 -8.44 16.25
CA ASP A 39 -4.56 -7.48 15.48
C ASP A 39 -5.36 -6.57 16.44
N PRO A 40 -4.70 -5.61 17.13
CA PRO A 40 -5.35 -4.78 18.13
C PRO A 40 -6.39 -3.81 17.52
N GLU A 41 -6.23 -3.46 16.25
CA GLU A 41 -7.11 -2.53 15.54
C GLU A 41 -8.24 -3.24 14.76
N GLY A 42 -8.24 -4.57 14.74
CA GLY A 42 -9.25 -5.37 14.05
C GLY A 42 -9.19 -5.29 12.52
N TRP A 43 -8.00 -5.13 11.94
CA TRP A 43 -7.84 -4.98 10.49
C TRP A 43 -8.26 -6.23 9.69
N LEU A 44 -8.26 -7.40 10.32
CA LEU A 44 -8.75 -8.64 9.69
C LEU A 44 -10.26 -8.83 9.84
N THR A 45 -10.95 -7.92 10.55
CA THR A 45 -12.37 -8.06 10.87
C THR A 45 -13.15 -6.89 10.26
N PRO A 46 -13.59 -6.98 8.99
CA PRO A 46 -14.35 -5.90 8.34
C PRO A 46 -15.72 -5.71 8.99
N SER A 47 -16.28 -4.50 8.89
CA SER A 47 -17.63 -4.19 9.38
C SER A 47 -18.73 -4.76 8.48
N HIS A 48 -18.43 -4.96 7.21
CA HIS A 48 -19.26 -5.63 6.21
C HIS A 48 -18.38 -6.39 5.22
N ASP A 49 -18.95 -7.29 4.46
CA ASP A 49 -18.26 -8.24 3.60
C ASP A 49 -17.33 -9.18 4.42
N SER A 50 -16.38 -9.83 3.80
CA SER A 50 -15.52 -10.82 4.43
C SER A 50 -14.03 -10.50 4.28
N LEU A 51 -13.18 -11.20 5.01
CA LEU A 51 -11.73 -11.19 4.78
C LEU A 51 -11.39 -11.65 3.36
N GLU A 52 -12.15 -12.60 2.81
CA GLU A 52 -11.95 -13.09 1.44
C GLU A 52 -12.21 -11.99 0.41
N ASP A 53 -13.27 -11.19 0.60
CA ASP A 53 -13.57 -10.04 -0.26
C ASP A 53 -12.49 -8.95 -0.15
N MET A 54 -11.95 -8.72 1.05
CA MET A 54 -10.79 -7.83 1.22
C MET A 54 -9.58 -8.32 0.43
N LEU A 55 -9.26 -9.61 0.52
CA LEU A 55 -8.13 -10.22 -0.20
C LEU A 55 -8.34 -10.17 -1.72
N ALA A 56 -9.57 -10.33 -2.19
CA ALA A 56 -9.91 -10.20 -3.61
C ALA A 56 -9.64 -8.77 -4.11
N LEU A 57 -10.09 -7.75 -3.38
CA LEU A 57 -9.83 -6.35 -3.74
C LEU A 57 -8.33 -6.00 -3.71
N ILE A 58 -7.58 -6.55 -2.74
CA ILE A 58 -6.12 -6.39 -2.67
C ILE A 58 -5.46 -7.04 -3.89
N ALA A 59 -5.92 -8.21 -4.32
CA ALA A 59 -5.39 -8.89 -5.50
C ALA A 59 -5.64 -8.10 -6.80
N GLU A 60 -6.80 -7.44 -6.93
CA GLU A 60 -7.06 -6.51 -8.04
C GLU A 60 -6.08 -5.32 -8.02
N CYS A 61 -5.77 -4.80 -6.83
CA CYS A 61 -4.79 -3.74 -6.67
C CYS A 61 -3.38 -4.20 -7.06
N ASP A 62 -2.92 -5.34 -6.55
CA ASP A 62 -1.57 -5.89 -6.80
C ASP A 62 -1.39 -6.40 -8.23
N GLY A 63 -2.47 -6.73 -8.92
CA GLY A 63 -2.48 -7.19 -10.30
C GLY A 63 -2.72 -6.03 -11.29
N PRO A 64 -3.94 -5.89 -11.83
CA PRO A 64 -4.25 -4.96 -12.93
C PRO A 64 -3.94 -3.50 -12.59
N PHE A 65 -4.32 -3.03 -11.38
CA PHE A 65 -4.12 -1.63 -11.03
C PHE A 65 -2.64 -1.28 -10.87
N LYS A 66 -1.85 -2.15 -10.21
CA LYS A 66 -0.42 -1.93 -10.05
C LYS A 66 0.32 -1.96 -11.38
N GLN A 67 -0.07 -2.81 -12.31
CA GLN A 67 0.51 -2.83 -13.65
C GLN A 67 0.26 -1.49 -14.38
N ALA A 68 -0.97 -0.99 -14.36
CA ALA A 68 -1.32 0.29 -14.93
C ALA A 68 -0.55 1.44 -14.25
N LEU A 69 -0.48 1.44 -12.91
CA LEU A 69 0.30 2.42 -12.13
C LEU A 69 1.78 2.42 -12.52
N ASP A 70 2.42 1.25 -12.61
CA ASP A 70 3.85 1.14 -12.94
C ASP A 70 4.13 1.65 -14.36
N ARG A 71 3.24 1.39 -15.32
CA ARG A 71 3.35 1.86 -16.71
C ARG A 71 3.15 3.37 -16.79
N CYS A 72 2.13 3.92 -16.14
CA CYS A 72 1.90 5.36 -16.09
C CYS A 72 3.05 6.11 -15.39
N LYS A 73 3.63 5.52 -14.35
CA LYS A 73 4.69 6.16 -13.55
C LYS A 73 6.07 6.07 -14.20
N TYR A 74 6.33 5.01 -14.95
CA TYR A 74 7.64 4.72 -15.54
C TYR A 74 7.54 4.46 -17.06
N PRO A 75 6.98 5.40 -17.86
CA PRO A 75 6.72 5.18 -19.28
C PRO A 75 7.98 4.77 -20.07
N SER A 76 9.16 5.24 -19.66
CA SER A 76 10.43 4.88 -20.31
C SER A 76 10.80 3.40 -20.18
N ARG A 77 10.20 2.65 -19.23
CA ARG A 77 10.40 1.20 -19.07
C ARG A 77 9.44 0.38 -19.93
N TYR A 78 8.38 1.01 -20.42
CA TYR A 78 7.29 0.37 -21.15
C TYR A 78 6.99 1.12 -22.45
N PRO A 79 7.94 1.20 -23.40
CA PRO A 79 7.80 2.03 -24.60
C PRO A 79 6.65 1.58 -25.52
N ASP A 80 6.24 0.33 -25.44
CA ASP A 80 5.18 -0.25 -26.26
C ASP A 80 3.80 -0.23 -25.57
N ALA A 81 3.70 0.30 -24.35
CA ALA A 81 2.41 0.35 -23.62
C ALA A 81 1.56 1.52 -24.11
N ASP A 82 0.27 1.26 -24.29
CA ASP A 82 -0.73 2.29 -24.55
C ASP A 82 -1.05 3.02 -23.22
N MET A 83 -0.42 4.18 -23.03
CA MET A 83 -0.55 4.96 -21.80
C MET A 83 -1.97 5.43 -21.54
N ASP A 84 -2.74 5.74 -22.59
CA ASP A 84 -4.12 6.18 -22.44
C ASP A 84 -5.01 5.02 -21.99
N ALA A 85 -4.80 3.83 -22.54
CA ALA A 85 -5.51 2.62 -22.11
C ALA A 85 -5.17 2.22 -20.66
N GLU A 86 -3.89 2.27 -20.29
CA GLU A 86 -3.45 1.98 -18.92
C GLU A 86 -4.02 2.97 -17.90
N HIS A 87 -3.98 4.26 -18.24
CA HIS A 87 -4.55 5.30 -17.41
C HIS A 87 -6.06 5.13 -17.26
N ALA A 88 -6.79 4.87 -18.38
CA ALA A 88 -8.22 4.62 -18.35
C ALA A 88 -8.60 3.41 -17.48
N GLN A 89 -7.81 2.33 -17.53
CA GLN A 89 -8.00 1.16 -16.69
C GLN A 89 -7.85 1.50 -15.19
N ALA A 90 -6.82 2.26 -14.83
CA ALA A 90 -6.62 2.73 -13.47
C ALA A 90 -7.78 3.61 -12.98
N VAL A 91 -8.27 4.53 -13.84
CA VAL A 91 -9.40 5.42 -13.56
C VAL A 91 -10.68 4.64 -13.26
N VAL A 92 -10.98 3.60 -14.04
CA VAL A 92 -12.15 2.74 -13.80
C VAL A 92 -12.08 2.09 -12.40
N TRP A 93 -10.94 1.54 -12.05
CA TRP A 93 -10.77 0.90 -10.75
C TRP A 93 -10.83 1.90 -9.58
N LEU A 94 -10.22 3.09 -9.73
CA LEU A 94 -10.31 4.18 -8.72
C LEU A 94 -11.75 4.67 -8.55
N GLY A 95 -12.53 4.75 -9.64
CA GLY A 95 -13.95 5.04 -9.59
C GLY A 95 -14.76 3.98 -8.83
N ALA A 96 -14.37 2.71 -8.93
CA ALA A 96 -14.98 1.64 -8.13
C ALA A 96 -14.66 1.79 -6.63
N LEU A 97 -13.44 2.23 -6.26
CA LEU A 97 -13.12 2.56 -4.87
C LEU A 97 -13.94 3.76 -4.35
N GLU A 98 -14.07 4.82 -5.15
CA GLU A 98 -14.95 5.96 -4.80
C GLU A 98 -16.37 5.51 -4.51
N ALA A 99 -16.91 4.57 -5.31
CA ALA A 99 -18.28 4.05 -5.15
C ALA A 99 -18.45 3.19 -3.88
N ARG A 100 -17.39 2.53 -3.39
CA ARG A 100 -17.42 1.75 -2.13
C ARG A 100 -17.49 2.66 -0.89
N LEU A 101 -16.93 3.84 -0.98
CA LEU A 101 -16.86 4.78 0.15
C LEU A 101 -18.17 5.58 0.30
N SER A 102 -18.55 5.88 1.53
CA SER A 102 -19.69 6.74 1.85
C SER A 102 -19.46 7.51 3.16
N PRO A 103 -20.27 8.52 3.48
CA PRO A 103 -20.16 9.22 4.76
C PRO A 103 -20.33 8.33 5.99
N HIS A 104 -21.09 7.22 5.86
CA HIS A 104 -21.30 6.23 6.93
C HIS A 104 -20.30 5.08 6.88
N GLN A 105 -19.55 4.96 5.80
CA GLN A 105 -18.53 3.94 5.57
C GLN A 105 -17.28 4.61 4.98
N PRO A 106 -16.50 5.32 5.81
CA PRO A 106 -15.36 6.10 5.36
C PRO A 106 -14.14 5.25 4.99
N TYR A 107 -14.20 3.94 5.18
CA TYR A 107 -13.18 2.96 4.81
C TYR A 107 -13.73 1.94 3.82
N LEU A 108 -12.83 1.25 3.12
CA LEU A 108 -13.19 0.35 2.01
C LEU A 108 -14.12 -0.81 2.44
N PHE A 109 -14.05 -1.23 3.70
CA PHE A 109 -14.86 -2.32 4.27
C PHE A 109 -15.58 -1.93 5.55
N GLY A 110 -16.00 -0.66 5.69
CA GLY A 110 -16.89 -0.24 6.75
C GLY A 110 -16.49 1.01 7.51
N THR A 111 -16.67 0.94 8.82
CA THR A 111 -16.59 2.11 9.71
C THR A 111 -15.21 2.32 10.33
N HIS A 112 -14.30 1.36 10.20
CA HIS A 112 -12.90 1.44 10.66
C HIS A 112 -11.95 0.93 9.59
N ALA A 113 -10.68 1.34 9.68
CA ALA A 113 -9.63 0.92 8.76
C ALA A 113 -9.42 -0.60 8.82
N THR A 114 -9.22 -1.21 7.67
CA THR A 114 -9.00 -2.64 7.53
C THR A 114 -7.68 -2.94 6.81
N LEU A 115 -7.33 -4.22 6.70
CA LEU A 115 -6.19 -4.68 5.91
C LEU A 115 -6.23 -4.13 4.48
N ALA A 116 -7.42 -4.05 3.86
CA ALA A 116 -7.58 -3.52 2.51
C ALA A 116 -7.14 -2.05 2.41
N ASP A 117 -7.55 -1.22 3.38
CA ASP A 117 -7.15 0.19 3.40
C ASP A 117 -5.63 0.33 3.50
N MET A 118 -4.99 -0.44 4.37
CA MET A 118 -3.55 -0.40 4.60
C MET A 118 -2.74 -0.94 3.41
N ALA A 119 -3.25 -1.95 2.72
CA ALA A 119 -2.59 -2.54 1.56
C ALA A 119 -2.75 -1.68 0.29
N ILE A 120 -3.89 -1.03 0.11
CA ILE A 120 -4.26 -0.32 -1.13
C ILE A 120 -3.80 1.15 -1.12
N ALA A 121 -3.92 1.84 0.02
CA ALA A 121 -3.60 3.28 0.11
C ALA A 121 -2.20 3.66 -0.41
N PRO A 122 -1.13 2.88 -0.18
CA PRO A 122 0.20 3.18 -0.73
C PRO A 122 0.23 3.26 -2.25
N PHE A 123 -0.54 2.44 -2.95
CA PHE A 123 -0.60 2.42 -4.42
C PHE A 123 -1.46 3.57 -4.95
N VAL A 124 -2.63 3.83 -4.34
CA VAL A 124 -3.47 4.99 -4.67
C VAL A 124 -2.69 6.29 -4.46
N ARG A 125 -1.93 6.41 -3.36
CA ARG A 125 -1.05 7.57 -3.12
C ARG A 125 -0.01 7.74 -4.22
N GLN A 126 0.58 6.65 -4.70
CA GLN A 126 1.56 6.71 -5.77
C GLN A 126 0.93 7.17 -7.08
N PHE A 127 -0.28 6.70 -7.40
CA PHE A 127 -1.01 7.11 -8.58
C PHE A 127 -1.40 8.60 -8.51
N ALA A 128 -1.98 9.04 -7.39
CA ALA A 128 -2.30 10.44 -7.12
C ALA A 128 -1.10 11.38 -7.22
N GLY A 129 0.10 10.89 -6.93
CA GLY A 129 1.35 11.65 -7.01
C GLY A 129 1.96 11.72 -8.42
N ILE A 130 1.40 11.06 -9.44
CA ILE A 130 1.86 11.19 -10.85
C ILE A 130 1.47 12.56 -11.39
N ASP A 131 0.21 12.96 -11.16
CA ASP A 131 -0.35 14.26 -11.53
C ASP A 131 -1.34 14.70 -10.45
N ALA A 132 -0.88 15.55 -9.55
CA ALA A 132 -1.66 16.01 -8.40
C ALA A 132 -2.82 16.95 -8.81
N ASP A 133 -2.63 17.73 -9.86
CA ASP A 133 -3.66 18.65 -10.36
C ASP A 133 -4.79 17.86 -11.02
N TRP A 134 -4.43 16.88 -11.84
CA TRP A 134 -5.40 15.96 -12.43
C TRP A 134 -6.17 15.20 -11.33
N TRP A 135 -5.47 14.66 -10.31
CA TRP A 135 -6.08 13.94 -9.20
C TRP A 135 -7.14 14.77 -8.47
N THR A 136 -6.79 16.02 -8.13
CA THR A 136 -7.71 16.91 -7.41
C THR A 136 -8.91 17.34 -8.24
N ALA A 137 -8.80 17.35 -9.57
CA ALA A 137 -9.88 17.68 -10.47
C ALA A 137 -10.89 16.52 -10.69
N GLN A 138 -10.58 15.30 -10.21
CA GLN A 138 -11.47 14.17 -10.39
C GLN A 138 -12.72 14.24 -9.48
N PRO A 139 -13.86 13.71 -9.93
CA PRO A 139 -15.10 13.68 -9.16
C PRO A 139 -15.08 12.55 -8.09
N TRP A 140 -14.01 12.47 -7.30
CA TRP A 140 -13.78 11.43 -6.27
C TRP A 140 -13.58 12.01 -4.87
N PRO A 141 -14.55 12.78 -4.35
CA PRO A 141 -14.36 13.48 -3.07
C PRO A 141 -14.16 12.53 -1.89
N ARG A 142 -14.78 11.34 -1.91
CA ARG A 142 -14.65 10.36 -0.83
C ARG A 142 -13.32 9.64 -0.88
N LEU A 143 -12.86 9.25 -2.05
CA LEU A 143 -11.56 8.61 -2.25
C LEU A 143 -10.42 9.58 -1.91
N GLN A 144 -10.55 10.85 -2.29
CA GLN A 144 -9.59 11.89 -1.93
C GLN A 144 -9.56 12.11 -0.41
N ALA A 145 -10.72 12.18 0.24
CA ALA A 145 -10.80 12.31 1.70
C ALA A 145 -10.23 11.08 2.43
N TRP A 146 -10.54 9.88 1.96
CA TRP A 146 -9.99 8.62 2.48
C TRP A 146 -8.46 8.59 2.39
N LEU A 147 -7.90 8.96 1.23
CA LEU A 147 -6.45 9.02 1.06
C LEU A 147 -5.80 10.06 1.96
N ALA A 148 -6.40 11.26 2.05
CA ALA A 148 -5.93 12.34 2.92
C ALA A 148 -5.95 11.93 4.40
N GLN A 149 -7.02 11.27 4.86
CA GLN A 149 -7.14 10.75 6.22
C GLN A 149 -6.05 9.71 6.52
N TRP A 150 -5.79 8.78 5.59
CA TRP A 150 -4.73 7.80 5.75
C TRP A 150 -3.35 8.46 5.83
N GLN A 151 -3.05 9.45 4.97
CA GLN A 151 -1.79 10.20 5.00
C GLN A 151 -1.62 11.05 6.27
N ALA A 152 -2.70 11.53 6.87
CA ALA A 152 -2.68 12.28 8.13
C ALA A 152 -2.62 11.37 9.38
N SER A 153 -2.69 10.05 9.21
CA SER A 153 -2.71 9.13 10.34
C SER A 153 -1.37 9.10 11.09
N PRO A 154 -1.39 8.90 12.41
CA PRO A 154 -0.17 8.71 13.19
C PRO A 154 0.69 7.56 12.69
N LEU A 155 0.06 6.47 12.21
CA LEU A 155 0.76 5.33 11.65
C LEU A 155 1.57 5.72 10.42
N PHE A 156 0.97 6.48 9.48
CA PHE A 156 1.69 6.97 8.31
C PHE A 156 2.92 7.80 8.71
N GLY A 157 2.73 8.71 9.68
CA GLY A 157 3.83 9.53 10.21
C GLY A 157 4.98 8.71 10.82
N GLN A 158 4.67 7.55 11.42
CA GLN A 158 5.68 6.67 12.03
C GLN A 158 6.44 5.82 11.00
N VAL A 159 5.78 5.40 9.91
CA VAL A 159 6.40 4.47 8.94
C VAL A 159 7.06 5.15 7.74
N MET A 160 6.79 6.43 7.51
CA MET A 160 7.28 7.18 6.36
C MET A 160 8.63 7.90 6.51
N PRO A 161 9.22 8.10 7.70
CA PRO A 161 10.54 8.72 7.80
C PRO A 161 11.57 7.94 7.00
N LYS A 162 12.36 8.66 6.21
CA LYS A 162 13.49 8.05 5.49
C LYS A 162 14.60 7.75 6.48
N LEU A 163 14.91 6.47 6.62
CA LEU A 163 16.05 6.02 7.40
C LEU A 163 17.31 6.02 6.54
N PRO A 164 18.51 6.27 7.14
CA PRO A 164 19.76 6.05 6.44
C PRO A 164 19.86 4.58 6.03
N ALA A 165 20.49 4.33 4.87
CA ALA A 165 20.77 2.95 4.48
C ALA A 165 21.63 2.27 5.55
N TRP A 166 21.28 1.03 5.91
CA TRP A 166 22.07 0.26 6.86
C TRP A 166 23.46 -0.04 6.26
N VAL A 167 24.47 0.08 7.09
CA VAL A 167 25.87 -0.24 6.74
C VAL A 167 26.35 -1.29 7.72
N ASP A 168 27.06 -2.32 7.21
CA ASP A 168 27.58 -3.39 8.04
C ASP A 168 28.50 -2.84 9.16
N GLY A 169 28.36 -3.40 10.38
CA GLY A 169 29.06 -2.93 11.56
C GLY A 169 28.48 -1.68 12.24
N THR A 170 27.40 -1.09 11.69
CA THR A 170 26.69 0.02 12.35
C THR A 170 25.55 -0.51 13.23
N GLN A 171 25.25 0.22 14.31
CA GLN A 171 24.04 -0.03 15.09
C GLN A 171 22.81 0.33 14.26
N GLY A 172 21.85 -0.59 14.13
CA GLY A 172 20.59 -0.35 13.46
C GLY A 172 19.77 0.74 14.14
N VAL A 173 18.83 1.32 13.40
CA VAL A 173 17.89 2.31 13.94
C VAL A 173 16.70 1.57 14.58
N PRO A 174 16.35 1.87 15.86
CA PRO A 174 15.17 1.27 16.49
C PRO A 174 13.89 1.59 15.72
N PHE A 175 13.01 0.61 15.59
CA PHE A 175 11.68 0.79 15.00
C PHE A 175 10.61 0.21 15.95
N PRO A 176 9.48 0.92 16.16
CA PRO A 176 9.19 2.28 15.68
C PRO A 176 10.03 3.36 16.37
N HIS A 177 10.25 4.48 15.65
CA HIS A 177 10.94 5.62 16.21
C HIS A 177 10.14 6.21 17.37
N GLY A 178 10.75 6.36 18.55
CA GLY A 178 10.18 7.11 19.66
C GLY A 178 9.67 6.31 20.85
N THR A 179 9.82 4.99 20.92
CA THR A 179 9.65 4.27 22.18
C THR A 179 10.97 4.22 22.94
N VAL A 180 11.42 5.35 23.45
CA VAL A 180 12.28 5.35 24.63
C VAL A 180 11.36 5.02 25.79
N THR A 181 11.36 3.77 26.24
CA THR A 181 10.77 3.40 27.51
C THR A 181 11.56 4.16 28.58
N PRO A 182 10.93 5.02 29.40
CA PRO A 182 11.64 5.53 30.58
C PRO A 182 11.92 4.33 31.49
N GLY A 183 13.19 4.20 31.84
CA GLY A 183 13.67 3.23 32.85
C GLY A 183 13.14 3.58 34.25
#